data_857a4def5a0240be770a753607c39b80
#
_entry.id   857a4def5a0240be770a753607c39b80
#
_cell.length_a   1.000
_cell.length_b   1.000
_cell.length_c   1.000
_cell.angle_alpha   90.00
_cell.angle_beta   90.00
_cell.angle_gamma   90.00
#
_symmetry.space_group_name_H-M   'P 1'
#
loop_
_entity.id
_entity.type
_entity.pdbx_description
1 polymer ?
#
loop_
_entity_poly.entity_id
_entity_poly.type
_entity_poly.pdbx_seq_one_letter_code
_entity_poly.pdbx_strand_id
1 'polypeptide(L)'
;MVGIISYGAYIPIWRISRDEIARAHGSATMGGERSVASFDEDSLTMAVEAGLDCLTGMDPKEVDALFFATVTSPLEEKQAAAMIASALDLRRDVLTADITGTLRAGTIAMKMAMDAVKAGSAKKVLVLSLIHI
;
A
#
# COMPACT_ATOMS: atom_id res chain seq x y z
N MET A 1 1.26 -24.60 -3.76
CA MET A 1 0.12 -23.73 -4.19
C MET A 1 0.42 -22.33 -3.68
N VAL A 2 0.22 -21.28 -4.50
CA VAL A 2 0.40 -19.88 -4.10
C VAL A 2 -0.98 -19.27 -3.91
N GLY A 3 -1.16 -18.50 -2.83
CA GLY A 3 -2.45 -17.86 -2.51
C GLY A 3 -2.28 -16.73 -1.51
N ILE A 4 -3.36 -15.99 -1.25
CA ILE A 4 -3.42 -14.93 -0.25
C ILE A 4 -3.70 -15.60 1.09
N ILE A 5 -2.88 -15.30 2.10
CA ILE A 5 -2.98 -15.84 3.47
C ILE A 5 -3.53 -14.81 4.46
N SER A 6 -3.40 -13.52 4.16
CA SER A 6 -3.96 -12.42 4.96
C SER A 6 -4.21 -11.22 4.07
N TYR A 7 -5.05 -10.31 4.54
CA TYR A 7 -5.30 -9.01 3.94
C TYR A 7 -5.57 -7.98 5.03
N GLY A 8 -5.37 -6.71 4.70
CA GLY A 8 -5.63 -5.58 5.59
C GLY A 8 -5.91 -4.33 4.79
N ALA A 9 -6.50 -3.34 5.44
CA ALA A 9 -6.83 -2.07 4.82
C ALA A 9 -6.77 -0.92 5.84
N TYR A 10 -6.43 0.25 5.35
CA TYR A 10 -6.56 1.50 6.09
C TYR A 10 -7.40 2.49 5.28
N ILE A 11 -8.35 3.13 5.94
CA ILE A 11 -9.21 4.16 5.36
C ILE A 11 -9.14 5.39 6.27
N PRO A 12 -8.64 6.54 5.79
CA PRO A 12 -8.62 7.77 6.56
C PRO A 12 -10.00 8.12 7.16
N ILE A 13 -10.00 8.68 8.36
CA ILE A 13 -11.24 8.97 9.08
C ILE A 13 -11.98 10.21 8.55
N TRP A 14 -11.25 11.16 7.98
CA TRP A 14 -11.82 12.39 7.48
C TRP A 14 -12.66 12.17 6.22
N ARG A 15 -13.71 12.96 6.07
CA ARG A 15 -14.63 12.89 4.94
C ARG A 15 -14.83 14.26 4.34
N ILE A 16 -14.92 14.30 3.01
CA ILE A 16 -15.37 15.47 2.26
C ILE A 16 -16.61 15.08 1.45
N SER A 17 -17.60 15.96 1.45
CA SER A 17 -18.80 15.77 0.60
C SER A 17 -18.42 15.81 -0.88
N ARG A 18 -18.95 14.89 -1.66
CA ARG A 18 -18.78 14.91 -3.11
C ARG A 18 -19.39 16.15 -3.76
N ASP A 19 -20.39 16.78 -3.11
CA ASP A 19 -20.97 18.04 -3.56
C ASP A 19 -19.97 19.19 -3.50
N GLU A 20 -19.12 19.22 -2.44
CA GLU A 20 -18.04 20.21 -2.33
C GLU A 20 -17.00 20.01 -3.45
N ILE A 21 -16.62 18.75 -3.72
CA ILE A 21 -15.70 18.43 -4.81
C ILE A 21 -16.29 18.84 -6.15
N ALA A 22 -17.55 18.50 -6.38
CA ALA A 22 -18.26 18.84 -7.64
C ALA A 22 -18.36 20.36 -7.82
N ARG A 23 -18.65 21.11 -6.75
CA ARG A 23 -18.70 22.57 -6.78
C ARG A 23 -17.34 23.16 -7.16
N ALA A 24 -16.25 22.65 -6.57
CA ALA A 24 -14.90 23.12 -6.84
C ALA A 24 -14.45 22.86 -8.28
N HIS A 25 -14.89 21.75 -8.87
CA HIS A 25 -14.52 21.35 -10.23
C HIS A 25 -15.57 21.68 -11.31
N GLY A 26 -16.70 22.29 -10.94
CA GLY A 26 -17.78 22.61 -11.89
C GLY A 26 -18.40 21.37 -12.53
N SER A 27 -18.46 20.26 -11.82
CA SER A 27 -18.97 18.98 -12.32
C SER A 27 -20.27 18.56 -11.63
N ALA A 28 -20.98 17.60 -12.25
CA ALA A 28 -22.12 16.97 -11.60
C ALA A 28 -21.67 16.06 -10.45
N THR A 29 -22.49 15.98 -9.41
CA THR A 29 -22.26 15.10 -8.26
C THR A 29 -23.21 13.91 -8.29
N MET A 30 -22.74 12.79 -7.69
CA MET A 30 -23.56 11.61 -7.42
C MET A 30 -23.96 11.51 -5.95
N GLY A 31 -23.69 12.57 -5.15
CA GLY A 31 -23.89 12.58 -3.71
C GLY A 31 -22.89 11.67 -2.95
N GLY A 32 -23.03 11.65 -1.62
CA GLY A 32 -22.18 10.87 -0.74
C GLY A 32 -20.88 11.58 -0.36
N GLU A 33 -19.99 10.85 0.28
CA GLU A 33 -18.73 11.36 0.82
C GLU A 33 -17.53 10.59 0.26
N ARG A 34 -16.36 11.22 0.35
CA ARG A 34 -15.06 10.61 0.06
C ARG A 34 -14.14 10.74 1.26
N SER A 35 -13.41 9.68 1.60
CA SER A 35 -12.35 9.75 2.58
C SER A 35 -11.19 10.60 2.05
N VAL A 36 -10.59 11.37 2.94
CA VAL A 36 -9.42 12.23 2.64
C VAL A 36 -8.37 12.00 3.71
N ALA A 37 -7.12 11.98 3.27
CA ALA A 37 -5.98 11.93 4.16
C ALA A 37 -5.94 13.18 5.05
N SER A 38 -5.51 13.01 6.30
CA SER A 38 -5.16 14.11 7.20
C SER A 38 -3.89 14.81 6.70
N PHE A 39 -3.56 15.95 7.33
CA PHE A 39 -2.35 16.70 6.99
C PHE A 39 -1.04 15.94 7.29
N ASP A 40 -1.10 14.95 8.18
CA ASP A 40 0.00 14.09 8.61
C ASP A 40 -0.05 12.68 7.99
N GLU A 41 -1.00 12.42 7.09
CA GLU A 41 -1.14 11.15 6.36
C GLU A 41 -0.66 11.29 4.92
N ASP A 42 0.16 10.35 4.50
CA ASP A 42 0.61 10.21 3.12
C ASP A 42 0.53 8.74 2.66
N SER A 43 0.96 8.45 1.44
CA SER A 43 0.90 7.09 0.91
C SER A 43 1.77 6.10 1.70
N LEU A 44 2.84 6.55 2.33
CA LEU A 44 3.74 5.73 3.14
C LEU A 44 3.10 5.40 4.49
N THR A 45 2.63 6.40 5.21
CA THR A 45 2.03 6.23 6.54
C THR A 45 0.76 5.41 6.48
N MET A 46 -0.11 5.66 5.49
CA MET A 46 -1.31 4.86 5.26
C MET A 46 -0.98 3.39 4.89
N ALA A 47 0.12 3.17 4.15
CA ALA A 47 0.57 1.81 3.85
C ALA A 47 1.09 1.07 5.09
N VAL A 48 1.74 1.77 6.03
CA VAL A 48 2.15 1.19 7.32
C VAL A 48 0.92 0.71 8.10
N GLU A 49 -0.11 1.54 8.22
CA GLU A 49 -1.34 1.18 8.93
C GLU A 49 -2.04 -0.04 8.30
N ALA A 50 -2.18 -0.06 6.97
CA ALA A 50 -2.72 -1.21 6.26
C ALA A 50 -1.86 -2.46 6.43
N GLY A 51 -0.54 -2.29 6.51
CA GLY A 51 0.41 -3.37 6.76
C GLY A 51 0.28 -3.95 8.17
N LEU A 52 0.10 -3.10 9.18
CA LEU A 52 -0.14 -3.52 10.56
C LEU A 52 -1.43 -4.33 10.67
N ASP A 53 -2.50 -3.87 10.03
CA ASP A 53 -3.77 -4.61 9.97
C ASP A 53 -3.59 -5.98 9.30
N CYS A 54 -2.92 -6.02 8.15
CA CYS A 54 -2.63 -7.26 7.41
C CYS A 54 -1.79 -8.26 8.21
N LEU A 55 -0.85 -7.79 9.02
CA LEU A 55 0.06 -8.61 9.81
C LEU A 55 -0.51 -9.01 11.18
N THR A 56 -1.74 -8.61 11.51
CA THR A 56 -2.37 -8.96 12.78
C THR A 56 -2.39 -10.48 12.98
N GLY A 57 -1.79 -10.94 14.07
CA GLY A 57 -1.68 -12.38 14.40
C GLY A 57 -0.60 -13.14 13.62
N MET A 58 0.24 -12.45 12.86
CA MET A 58 1.39 -13.01 12.15
C MET A 58 2.70 -12.46 12.73
N ASP A 59 3.77 -13.23 12.63
CA ASP A 59 5.11 -12.72 12.96
C ASP A 59 5.65 -11.91 11.77
N PRO A 60 5.89 -10.59 11.93
CA PRO A 60 6.48 -9.76 10.89
C PRO A 60 7.83 -10.28 10.39
N LYS A 61 8.57 -11.00 11.24
CA LYS A 61 9.88 -11.55 10.86
C LYS A 61 9.81 -12.71 9.86
N GLU A 62 8.62 -13.25 9.60
CA GLU A 62 8.41 -14.29 8.59
C GLU A 62 8.20 -13.73 7.17
N VAL A 63 8.12 -12.40 7.01
CA VAL A 63 8.00 -11.75 5.71
C VAL A 63 9.37 -11.69 5.03
N ASP A 64 9.46 -12.30 3.85
CA ASP A 64 10.71 -12.38 3.06
C ASP A 64 10.87 -11.21 2.08
N ALA A 65 9.75 -10.63 1.62
CA ALA A 65 9.78 -9.49 0.73
C ALA A 65 8.60 -8.55 0.96
N LEU A 66 8.81 -7.25 0.72
CA LEU A 66 7.78 -6.22 0.72
C LEU A 66 7.81 -5.45 -0.60
N PHE A 67 6.68 -5.44 -1.31
CA PHE A 67 6.48 -4.65 -2.53
C PHE A 67 5.47 -3.55 -2.27
N PHE A 68 5.90 -2.30 -2.42
CA PHE A 68 5.04 -1.13 -2.27
C PHE A 68 4.69 -0.53 -3.62
N ALA A 69 3.41 -0.48 -3.92
CA ALA A 69 2.88 0.00 -5.19
C ALA A 69 2.14 1.32 -5.00
N THR A 70 2.69 2.40 -5.55
CA THR A 70 2.05 3.72 -5.50
C THR A 70 2.46 4.59 -6.68
N VAL A 71 1.63 5.57 -7.02
CA VAL A 71 1.95 6.63 -7.99
C VAL A 71 2.13 7.99 -7.29
N THR A 72 2.04 8.01 -5.98
CA THR A 72 2.11 9.21 -5.12
C THR A 72 3.12 9.01 -4.00
N SER A 73 4.31 8.50 -4.32
CA SER A 73 5.38 8.37 -3.31
C SER A 73 5.74 9.74 -2.76
N PRO A 74 5.83 9.91 -1.42
CA PRO A 74 6.26 11.17 -0.82
C PRO A 74 7.77 11.39 -0.96
N LEU A 75 8.53 10.39 -1.44
CA LEU A 75 9.98 10.41 -1.53
C LEU A 75 10.42 10.26 -2.99
N GLU A 76 11.34 11.11 -3.43
CA GLU A 76 11.90 11.06 -4.78
C GLU A 76 13.08 10.10 -4.89
N GLU A 77 14.00 10.12 -3.92
CA GLU A 77 15.26 9.37 -3.99
C GLU A 77 15.34 8.17 -3.04
N LYS A 78 14.51 8.15 -1.99
CA LYS A 78 14.51 7.05 -1.02
C LYS A 78 13.43 6.04 -1.34
N GLN A 79 13.77 4.77 -1.18
CA GLN A 79 12.83 3.68 -1.33
C GLN A 79 11.82 3.70 -0.17
N ALA A 80 10.54 3.94 -0.48
CA ALA A 80 9.47 3.96 0.51
C ALA A 80 9.23 2.58 1.12
N ALA A 81 9.33 1.51 0.33
CA ALA A 81 9.19 0.13 0.81
C ALA A 81 10.18 -0.21 1.93
N ALA A 82 11.43 0.30 1.87
CA ALA A 82 12.41 0.07 2.93
C ALA A 82 12.03 0.77 4.24
N MET A 83 11.45 1.97 4.16
CA MET A 83 10.97 2.69 5.34
C MET A 83 9.75 2.00 5.95
N ILE A 84 8.80 1.55 5.13
CA ILE A 84 7.64 0.77 5.55
C ILE A 84 8.09 -0.53 6.22
N ALA A 85 9.06 -1.25 5.64
CA ALA A 85 9.60 -2.47 6.22
C ALA A 85 10.18 -2.24 7.61
N SER A 86 10.88 -1.12 7.80
CA SER A 86 11.42 -0.71 9.11
C SER A 86 10.32 -0.37 10.10
N ALA A 87 9.27 0.35 9.67
CA ALA A 87 8.14 0.72 10.53
C ALA A 87 7.31 -0.49 10.96
N LEU A 88 7.18 -1.50 10.10
CA LEU A 88 6.49 -2.77 10.38
C LEU A 88 7.37 -3.78 11.14
N ASP A 89 8.58 -3.40 11.55
CA ASP A 89 9.56 -4.25 12.21
C ASP A 89 9.85 -5.56 11.45
N LEU A 90 9.90 -5.50 10.11
CA LEU A 90 10.31 -6.65 9.30
C LEU A 90 11.81 -6.96 9.52
N ARG A 91 12.28 -8.09 9.00
CA ARG A 91 13.72 -8.43 9.08
C ARG A 91 14.55 -7.40 8.31
N ARG A 92 15.80 -7.18 8.74
CA ARG A 92 16.71 -6.23 8.08
C ARG A 92 17.16 -6.65 6.69
N ASP A 93 17.10 -7.94 6.40
CA ASP A 93 17.46 -8.55 5.11
C ASP A 93 16.26 -8.78 4.20
N VAL A 94 15.07 -8.24 4.56
CA VAL A 94 13.87 -8.32 3.73
C VAL A 94 14.10 -7.66 2.38
N LEU A 95 13.71 -8.34 1.30
CA LEU A 95 13.75 -7.76 -0.04
C LEU A 95 12.66 -6.68 -0.15
N THR A 96 13.03 -5.46 -0.54
CA THR A 96 12.07 -4.37 -0.72
C THR A 96 12.11 -3.83 -2.15
N ALA A 97 10.94 -3.45 -2.68
CA ALA A 97 10.84 -2.77 -3.97
C ALA A 97 9.66 -1.81 -4.01
N ASP A 98 9.89 -0.63 -4.61
CA ASP A 98 8.83 0.31 -4.99
C ASP A 98 8.43 0.06 -6.43
N ILE A 99 7.12 -0.07 -6.68
CA ILE A 99 6.53 -0.22 -8.01
C ILE A 99 5.69 1.03 -8.30
N THR A 100 6.10 1.82 -9.28
CA THR A 100 5.49 3.11 -9.59
C THR A 100 5.35 3.32 -11.10
N GLY A 101 4.89 4.50 -11.51
CA GLY A 101 4.81 4.92 -12.92
C GLY A 101 3.59 4.40 -13.68
N THR A 102 2.69 3.66 -13.06
CA THR A 102 1.46 3.17 -13.69
C THR A 102 0.34 2.95 -12.65
N LEU A 103 -0.90 3.21 -13.05
CA LEU A 103 -2.08 2.91 -12.24
C LEU A 103 -2.29 1.39 -12.01
N ARG A 104 -1.57 0.55 -12.74
CA ARG A 104 -1.56 -0.91 -12.55
C ARG A 104 -0.45 -1.41 -11.63
N ALA A 105 0.27 -0.52 -10.95
CA ALA A 105 1.38 -0.87 -10.07
C ALA A 105 1.00 -1.96 -9.04
N GLY A 106 -0.19 -1.86 -8.43
CA GLY A 106 -0.66 -2.85 -7.46
C GLY A 106 -0.83 -4.26 -8.04
N THR A 107 -1.42 -4.39 -9.24
CA THR A 107 -1.56 -5.70 -9.90
C THR A 107 -0.22 -6.25 -10.40
N ILE A 108 0.70 -5.38 -10.79
CA ILE A 108 2.06 -5.75 -11.15
C ILE A 108 2.80 -6.27 -9.91
N ALA A 109 2.73 -5.57 -8.78
CA ALA A 109 3.33 -5.99 -7.52
C ALA A 109 2.79 -7.35 -7.07
N MET A 110 1.48 -7.57 -7.18
CA MET A 110 0.85 -8.85 -6.85
C MET A 110 1.35 -9.97 -7.76
N LYS A 111 1.47 -9.72 -9.06
CA LYS A 111 2.04 -10.70 -10.02
C LYS A 111 3.49 -11.03 -9.67
N MET A 112 4.32 -10.02 -9.37
CA MET A 112 5.72 -10.21 -8.96
C MET A 112 5.82 -11.03 -7.67
N ALA A 113 4.97 -10.76 -6.67
CA ALA A 113 4.92 -11.51 -5.43
C ALA A 113 4.58 -12.99 -5.66
N MET A 114 3.57 -13.26 -6.50
CA MET A 114 3.19 -14.64 -6.86
C MET A 114 4.33 -15.37 -7.58
N ASP A 115 5.04 -14.68 -8.46
CA ASP A 115 6.18 -15.27 -9.19
C ASP A 115 7.37 -15.53 -8.26
N ALA A 116 7.66 -14.61 -7.32
CA ALA A 116 8.70 -14.79 -6.31
C ALA A 116 8.44 -16.04 -5.44
N VAL A 117 7.19 -16.25 -5.01
CA VAL A 117 6.80 -17.42 -4.23
C VAL A 117 6.86 -18.70 -5.07
N LYS A 118 6.42 -18.66 -6.34
CA LYS A 118 6.50 -19.81 -7.24
C LYS A 118 7.93 -20.22 -7.56
N ALA A 119 8.81 -19.22 -7.75
CA ALA A 119 10.23 -19.44 -8.02
C ALA A 119 11.01 -19.91 -6.77
N GLY A 120 10.41 -19.84 -5.58
CA GLY A 120 11.07 -20.21 -4.31
C GLY A 120 12.05 -19.17 -3.78
N SER A 121 12.07 -17.96 -4.36
CA SER A 121 12.91 -16.86 -3.87
C SER A 121 12.33 -16.15 -2.64
N ALA A 122 11.05 -16.36 -2.36
CA ALA A 122 10.38 -15.92 -1.13
C ALA A 122 9.29 -16.93 -0.74
N LYS A 123 8.97 -17.03 0.55
CA LYS A 123 7.85 -17.84 1.05
C LYS A 123 6.63 -16.97 1.36
N LYS A 124 6.87 -15.79 1.95
CA LYS A 124 5.84 -14.81 2.30
C LYS A 124 6.21 -13.45 1.75
N VAL A 125 5.33 -12.86 0.96
CA VAL A 125 5.51 -11.53 0.36
C VAL A 125 4.36 -10.64 0.81
N LEU A 126 4.69 -9.48 1.39
CA LEU A 126 3.73 -8.43 1.71
C LEU A 126 3.62 -7.50 0.49
N VAL A 127 2.42 -7.33 -0.01
CA VAL A 127 2.13 -6.37 -1.09
C VAL A 127 1.24 -5.27 -0.52
N LEU A 128 1.74 -4.05 -0.54
CA LEU A 128 0.99 -2.86 -0.13
C LEU A 128 0.73 -2.00 -1.36
N SER A 129 -0.47 -1.49 -1.47
CA SER A 129 -0.82 -0.63 -2.61
C SER A 129 -1.68 0.54 -2.17
N LEU A 130 -1.26 1.74 -2.55
CA LEU A 130 -2.04 2.95 -2.45
C LEU A 130 -1.98 3.69 -3.78
N ILE A 131 -3.12 3.77 -4.45
CA ILE A 131 -3.25 4.45 -5.74
C ILE A 131 -4.39 5.43 -5.64
N HIS A 132 -4.05 6.72 -5.77
CA HIS A 132 -5.04 7.78 -5.93
C HIS A 132 -5.58 7.80 -7.37
N ILE A 133 -6.89 7.74 -7.46
CA ILE A 133 -7.60 7.94 -8.72
C ILE A 133 -8.39 9.24 -8.63
#